data_fe4b3da35ac99591d6768b2b4cb1308e
#
_entry.id   fe4b3da35ac99591d6768b2b4cb1308e
#
_cell.length_a   1.000
_cell.length_b   1.000
_cell.length_c   1.000
_cell.angle_alpha   90.00
_cell.angle_beta   90.00
_cell.angle_gamma   90.00
#
_symmetry.space_group_name_H-M   'P 1'
#
loop_
_entity.id
_entity.type
_entity.pdbx_description
1 polymer ?
#
loop_
_entity_poly.entity_id
_entity_poly.type
_entity_poly.pdbx_seq_one_letter_code
_entity_poly.pdbx_strand_id
1 'polypeptide(L)'
;MTAVTYRTCPRTGLQFEGNAEKLMIANAFVAVVFLLIGGILAIGVVLTRWPAIHWLAADTFYQVLTAHGIDMLIFWIIFFEIAVLYFASSTLLRCRLATPNIAWLAFALMLIGAITNNVAVFQGSSSVMMTSYVPMMAAPSFYLGLILFAVGALIACFVFFGTLVVAKREKTYEGSVPLVTFGAITAAIIAVFTIASGAIILIPTFLMSVGLVKEVDPLVYRTVWWAFGHSSQQINVAAHISIWYAVAAIAFGAKPMSERVSRGAFLLYILFLQLASAHHLLADPGLSTGWKVVNTSYFMYFAVLASMIHALSVPGAMEVAQRQKGLTKGLFEWLRKAPWGNPVFSGVIIALFGFGFLGGISGVMMGTEQLNMIIHNTIYVPGHFHATVVVGTTLTFMALTYFLLPVLFRREMINPGLAKYQPYLFGLSMYFFCLVMMGAGTLGVSRRHWDMALSGAALGYEWPGAAYLMMGLVGIAGMAAIVGGGIYIYITVGSLLWGKKLDSGAVSPRFTPVPQAMPGTALQSTGSSGFVAPGSFALTMVFLAAFVLYYFINWKYLSQVWGLS
;
A
#
# COMPACT_ATOMS: atom_id res chain seq x y z
N MET A 1 -15.56 -6.19 33.71
CA MET A 1 -15.64 -6.37 32.23
C MET A 1 -16.77 -5.49 31.75
N THR A 2 -16.50 -4.48 30.94
CA THR A 2 -17.55 -3.70 30.26
C THR A 2 -18.34 -4.63 29.36
N ALA A 3 -19.68 -4.56 29.43
CA ALA A 3 -20.55 -5.39 28.61
C ALA A 3 -20.21 -5.19 27.11
N VAL A 4 -20.03 -6.30 26.40
CA VAL A 4 -19.79 -6.24 24.94
C VAL A 4 -21.07 -5.72 24.28
N THR A 5 -20.94 -4.69 23.47
CA THR A 5 -22.05 -4.10 22.73
C THR A 5 -21.74 -4.07 21.23
N TYR A 6 -22.76 -4.27 20.42
CA TYR A 6 -22.68 -4.29 18.96
C TYR A 6 -23.62 -3.22 18.39
N ARG A 7 -23.08 -2.35 17.56
CA ARG A 7 -23.85 -1.33 16.82
C ARG A 7 -24.13 -1.84 15.40
N THR A 8 -25.38 -1.80 14.98
CA THR A 8 -25.78 -2.12 13.60
C THR A 8 -25.84 -0.85 12.76
N CYS A 9 -25.04 -0.78 11.70
CA CYS A 9 -25.10 0.35 10.77
C CYS A 9 -26.40 0.31 9.96
N PRO A 10 -27.26 1.35 9.98
CA PRO A 10 -28.55 1.35 9.31
C PRO A 10 -28.43 1.35 7.77
N ARG A 11 -27.28 1.76 7.23
CA ARG A 11 -27.04 1.82 5.77
C ARG A 11 -26.59 0.50 5.16
N THR A 12 -25.83 -0.29 5.91
CA THR A 12 -25.15 -1.49 5.39
C THR A 12 -25.55 -2.77 6.11
N GLY A 13 -26.21 -2.68 7.26
CA GLY A 13 -26.46 -3.82 8.13
C GLY A 13 -25.19 -4.39 8.82
N LEU A 14 -24.00 -3.83 8.57
CA LEU A 14 -22.78 -4.26 9.24
C LEU A 14 -22.88 -4.00 10.74
N GLN A 15 -22.37 -4.95 11.52
CA GLN A 15 -22.35 -4.87 12.98
C GLN A 15 -20.92 -4.66 13.47
N PHE A 16 -20.75 -3.65 14.32
CA PHE A 16 -19.47 -3.24 14.87
C PHE A 16 -19.45 -3.51 16.38
N GLU A 17 -18.47 -4.26 16.84
CA GLU A 17 -18.18 -4.41 18.27
C GLU A 17 -17.58 -3.10 18.81
N GLY A 18 -18.01 -2.64 20.00
CA GLY A 18 -17.74 -1.30 20.49
C GLY A 18 -16.26 -0.95 20.66
N ASN A 19 -15.41 -1.89 21.11
CA ASN A 19 -13.97 -1.64 21.24
C ASN A 19 -13.26 -1.70 19.87
N ALA A 20 -13.64 -2.66 19.03
CA ALA A 20 -13.11 -2.76 17.68
C ALA A 20 -13.46 -1.49 16.87
N GLU A 21 -14.71 -0.99 16.97
CA GLU A 21 -15.13 0.25 16.31
C GLU A 21 -14.27 1.45 16.72
N LYS A 22 -14.04 1.64 18.04
CA LYS A 22 -13.21 2.73 18.56
C LYS A 22 -11.76 2.63 18.10
N LEU A 23 -11.18 1.43 18.09
CA LEU A 23 -9.82 1.19 17.62
C LEU A 23 -9.67 1.39 16.10
N MET A 24 -10.66 0.96 15.31
CA MET A 24 -10.69 1.26 13.88
C MET A 24 -10.72 2.78 13.62
N ILE A 25 -11.56 3.52 14.34
CA ILE A 25 -11.64 4.98 14.26
C ILE A 25 -10.32 5.63 14.64
N ALA A 26 -9.71 5.23 15.78
CA ALA A 26 -8.46 5.79 16.28
C ALA A 26 -7.31 5.57 15.30
N ASN A 27 -7.15 4.34 14.80
CA ASN A 27 -6.09 4.00 13.84
C ASN A 27 -6.31 4.74 12.50
N ALA A 28 -7.52 4.74 11.94
CA ALA A 28 -7.81 5.44 10.69
C ALA A 28 -7.63 6.96 10.81
N PHE A 29 -7.98 7.55 11.96
CA PHE A 29 -7.79 8.98 12.21
C PHE A 29 -6.29 9.34 12.25
N VAL A 30 -5.50 8.60 13.04
CA VAL A 30 -4.05 8.83 13.14
C VAL A 30 -3.36 8.60 11.79
N ALA A 31 -3.79 7.60 11.04
CA ALA A 31 -3.30 7.37 9.68
C ALA A 31 -3.48 8.63 8.80
N VAL A 32 -4.68 9.23 8.79
CA VAL A 32 -4.94 10.45 8.00
C VAL A 32 -4.10 11.64 8.47
N VAL A 33 -3.79 11.73 9.77
CA VAL A 33 -2.88 12.78 10.30
C VAL A 33 -1.47 12.60 9.73
N PHE A 34 -0.91 11.37 9.71
CA PHE A 34 0.40 11.12 9.12
C PHE A 34 0.40 11.28 7.60
N LEU A 35 -0.70 10.95 6.91
CA LEU A 35 -0.86 11.27 5.49
C LEU A 35 -0.81 12.78 5.23
N LEU A 36 -1.44 13.58 6.10
CA LEU A 36 -1.40 15.05 5.99
C LEU A 36 0.03 15.57 6.21
N ILE A 37 0.72 15.13 7.26
CA ILE A 37 2.10 15.55 7.56
C ILE A 37 3.01 15.16 6.39
N GLY A 38 3.02 13.89 5.99
CA GLY A 38 3.83 13.40 4.89
C GLY A 38 3.51 14.07 3.55
N GLY A 39 2.22 14.42 3.31
CA GLY A 39 1.79 15.17 2.12
C GLY A 39 2.31 16.61 2.10
N ILE A 40 2.36 17.30 3.25
CA ILE A 40 2.97 18.63 3.37
C ILE A 40 4.48 18.54 3.10
N LEU A 41 5.15 17.55 3.68
CA LEU A 41 6.58 17.32 3.45
C LEU A 41 6.89 16.98 1.98
N ALA A 42 5.97 16.32 1.27
CA ALA A 42 6.10 16.05 -0.16
C ALA A 42 6.25 17.33 -1.01
N ILE A 43 5.66 18.45 -0.57
CA ILE A 43 5.84 19.74 -1.24
C ILE A 43 7.32 20.13 -1.23
N GLY A 44 7.98 20.03 -0.08
CA GLY A 44 9.41 20.30 0.05
C GLY A 44 10.26 19.39 -0.84
N VAL A 45 9.96 18.08 -0.87
CA VAL A 45 10.69 17.11 -1.69
C VAL A 45 10.53 17.42 -3.18
N VAL A 46 9.29 17.61 -3.65
CA VAL A 46 9.01 17.78 -5.08
C VAL A 46 9.54 19.11 -5.62
N LEU A 47 9.38 20.20 -4.86
CA LEU A 47 9.87 21.53 -5.28
C LEU A 47 11.40 21.62 -5.24
N THR A 48 12.06 20.90 -4.34
CA THR A 48 13.54 20.86 -4.31
C THR A 48 14.10 20.03 -5.46
N ARG A 49 13.45 18.90 -5.79
CA ARG A 49 13.85 18.05 -6.92
C ARG A 49 13.45 18.60 -8.28
N TRP A 50 12.65 19.64 -8.33
CA TRP A 50 12.33 20.38 -9.56
C TRP A 50 13.47 21.35 -9.89
N PRO A 51 14.27 21.13 -10.94
CA PRO A 51 15.52 21.87 -11.17
C PRO A 51 15.34 23.39 -11.30
N ALA A 52 14.19 23.83 -11.84
CA ALA A 52 13.89 25.26 -12.02
C ALA A 52 13.53 25.99 -10.70
N ILE A 53 13.18 25.25 -9.63
CA ILE A 53 12.75 25.82 -8.34
C ILE A 53 13.83 25.61 -7.28
N HIS A 54 14.25 24.36 -7.09
CA HIS A 54 15.33 23.94 -6.17
C HIS A 54 15.27 24.63 -4.80
N TRP A 55 14.19 24.34 -4.05
CA TRP A 55 13.73 25.18 -2.94
C TRP A 55 14.54 25.05 -1.65
N LEU A 56 14.75 23.82 -1.15
CA LEU A 56 15.34 23.57 0.17
C LEU A 56 16.88 23.43 0.09
N ALA A 57 17.57 23.86 1.14
CA ALA A 57 18.97 23.52 1.35
C ALA A 57 19.16 22.01 1.62
N ALA A 58 20.35 21.50 1.39
CA ALA A 58 20.64 20.06 1.41
C ALA A 58 20.29 19.38 2.75
N ASP A 59 20.69 19.96 3.87
CA ASP A 59 20.40 19.48 5.22
C ASP A 59 18.89 19.38 5.50
N THR A 60 18.18 20.46 5.21
CA THR A 60 16.72 20.52 5.35
C THR A 60 16.03 19.55 4.40
N PHE A 61 16.51 19.42 3.16
CA PHE A 61 15.97 18.45 2.21
C PHE A 61 16.06 17.01 2.73
N TYR A 62 17.21 16.60 3.26
CA TYR A 62 17.37 15.24 3.77
C TYR A 62 16.57 14.98 5.04
N GLN A 63 16.35 15.99 5.87
CA GLN A 63 15.45 15.93 7.02
C GLN A 63 14.00 15.70 6.55
N VAL A 64 13.52 16.54 5.63
CA VAL A 64 12.18 16.47 5.04
C VAL A 64 11.97 15.15 4.28
N LEU A 65 12.97 14.69 3.52
CA LEU A 65 12.93 13.41 2.80
C LEU A 65 12.82 12.23 3.76
N THR A 66 13.52 12.28 4.90
CA THR A 66 13.46 11.24 5.94
C THR A 66 12.07 11.16 6.55
N ALA A 67 11.52 12.27 7.01
CA ALA A 67 10.19 12.32 7.60
C ALA A 67 9.10 11.93 6.59
N HIS A 68 9.14 12.51 5.37
CA HIS A 68 8.21 12.15 4.30
C HIS A 68 8.21 10.64 4.03
N GLY A 69 9.39 10.03 3.90
CA GLY A 69 9.49 8.60 3.62
C GLY A 69 8.92 7.72 4.74
N ILE A 70 9.18 8.06 6.00
CA ILE A 70 8.70 7.29 7.15
C ILE A 70 7.21 7.49 7.36
N ASP A 71 6.72 8.72 7.32
CA ASP A 71 5.31 9.01 7.53
C ASP A 71 4.42 8.37 6.46
N MET A 72 4.88 8.40 5.20
CA MET A 72 4.10 7.89 4.07
C MET A 72 4.20 6.38 3.88
N LEU A 73 5.35 5.76 4.14
CA LEU A 73 5.56 4.33 3.89
C LEU A 73 5.33 3.47 5.12
N ILE A 74 5.41 4.04 6.33
CA ILE A 74 5.26 3.28 7.57
C ILE A 74 4.02 3.75 8.34
N PHE A 75 3.97 5.01 8.78
CA PHE A 75 2.94 5.40 9.75
C PHE A 75 1.54 5.51 9.13
N TRP A 76 1.39 6.24 8.01
CA TRP A 76 0.11 6.33 7.30
C TRP A 76 -0.46 4.95 6.98
N ILE A 77 0.36 4.11 6.36
CA ILE A 77 -0.11 2.84 5.81
C ILE A 77 -0.43 1.86 6.94
N ILE A 78 0.50 1.65 7.88
CA ILE A 78 0.33 0.60 8.91
C ILE A 78 -0.80 0.94 9.88
N PHE A 79 -0.96 2.21 10.30
CA PHE A 79 -2.14 2.57 11.10
C PHE A 79 -3.44 2.28 10.35
N PHE A 80 -3.51 2.57 9.05
CA PHE A 80 -4.72 2.28 8.28
C PHE A 80 -4.92 0.76 8.12
N GLU A 81 -3.87 0.00 7.89
CA GLU A 81 -3.92 -1.47 7.80
C GLU A 81 -4.41 -2.12 9.09
N ILE A 82 -3.99 -1.63 10.26
CA ILE A 82 -4.51 -2.12 11.55
C ILE A 82 -6.03 -1.88 11.66
N ALA A 83 -6.53 -0.74 11.20
CA ALA A 83 -7.99 -0.51 11.14
C ALA A 83 -8.68 -1.54 10.22
N VAL A 84 -8.07 -1.86 9.07
CA VAL A 84 -8.57 -2.88 8.13
C VAL A 84 -8.49 -4.28 8.75
N LEU A 85 -7.44 -4.64 9.49
CA LEU A 85 -7.34 -5.93 10.19
C LEU A 85 -8.47 -6.10 11.21
N TYR A 86 -8.78 -5.08 12.00
CA TYR A 86 -9.87 -5.16 12.98
C TYR A 86 -11.24 -5.21 12.30
N PHE A 87 -11.41 -4.53 11.17
CA PHE A 87 -12.60 -4.65 10.35
C PHE A 87 -12.75 -6.07 9.78
N ALA A 88 -11.70 -6.63 9.19
CA ALA A 88 -11.70 -7.95 8.56
C ALA A 88 -11.89 -9.10 9.57
N SER A 89 -11.50 -8.92 10.82
CA SER A 89 -11.70 -9.90 11.88
C SER A 89 -13.01 -9.66 12.64
N SER A 90 -13.11 -8.61 13.44
CA SER A 90 -14.27 -8.41 14.32
C SER A 90 -15.58 -8.19 13.54
N THR A 91 -15.59 -7.27 12.56
CA THR A 91 -16.81 -6.92 11.83
C THR A 91 -17.23 -8.02 10.85
N LEU A 92 -16.32 -8.52 10.01
CA LEU A 92 -16.68 -9.52 9.01
C LEU A 92 -16.94 -10.91 9.60
N LEU A 93 -16.28 -11.27 10.71
CA LEU A 93 -16.53 -12.54 11.40
C LEU A 93 -17.58 -12.42 12.52
N ARG A 94 -18.15 -11.23 12.73
CA ARG A 94 -19.21 -11.00 13.72
C ARG A 94 -18.81 -11.46 15.13
N CYS A 95 -17.63 -11.10 15.58
CA CYS A 95 -17.12 -11.48 16.89
C CYS A 95 -16.56 -10.28 17.66
N ARG A 96 -16.47 -10.43 18.96
CA ARG A 96 -15.79 -9.47 19.81
C ARG A 96 -14.28 -9.49 19.55
N LEU A 97 -13.63 -8.35 19.77
CA LEU A 97 -12.18 -8.28 19.75
C LEU A 97 -11.58 -9.15 20.89
N ALA A 98 -10.52 -9.90 20.62
CA ALA A 98 -9.95 -10.87 21.55
C ALA A 98 -9.50 -10.23 22.88
N THR A 99 -8.70 -9.19 22.80
CA THR A 99 -8.06 -8.53 23.96
C THR A 99 -8.05 -7.00 23.79
N PRO A 100 -9.16 -6.31 24.04
CA PRO A 100 -9.27 -4.87 23.77
C PRO A 100 -8.20 -4.02 24.48
N ASN A 101 -7.87 -4.32 25.73
CA ASN A 101 -6.86 -3.56 26.49
C ASN A 101 -5.46 -3.71 25.86
N ILE A 102 -5.11 -4.90 25.38
CA ILE A 102 -3.83 -5.13 24.68
C ILE A 102 -3.85 -4.43 23.32
N ALA A 103 -4.98 -4.38 22.63
CA ALA A 103 -5.12 -3.62 21.39
C ALA A 103 -4.95 -2.10 21.59
N TRP A 104 -5.44 -1.55 22.70
CA TRP A 104 -5.19 -0.15 23.08
C TRP A 104 -3.73 0.10 23.47
N LEU A 105 -3.07 -0.84 24.15
CA LEU A 105 -1.62 -0.78 24.40
C LEU A 105 -0.84 -0.78 23.08
N ALA A 106 -1.20 -1.64 22.15
CA ALA A 106 -0.61 -1.69 20.81
C ALA A 106 -0.72 -0.33 20.09
N PHE A 107 -1.92 0.24 20.07
CA PHE A 107 -2.17 1.57 19.51
C PHE A 107 -1.32 2.66 20.18
N ALA A 108 -1.23 2.65 21.52
CA ALA A 108 -0.44 3.63 22.28
C ALA A 108 1.06 3.52 21.96
N LEU A 109 1.60 2.29 21.89
CA LEU A 109 3.00 2.06 21.51
C LEU A 109 3.30 2.55 20.08
N MET A 110 2.41 2.26 19.14
CA MET A 110 2.53 2.76 17.77
C MET A 110 2.52 4.28 17.73
N LEU A 111 1.58 4.92 18.41
CA LEU A 111 1.45 6.39 18.41
C LEU A 111 2.65 7.07 19.07
N ILE A 112 3.07 6.61 20.26
CA ILE A 112 4.26 7.11 20.95
C ILE A 112 5.50 6.92 20.09
N GLY A 113 5.65 5.73 19.49
CA GLY A 113 6.77 5.41 18.61
C GLY A 113 6.84 6.35 17.41
N ALA A 114 5.72 6.58 16.73
CA ALA A 114 5.64 7.47 15.58
C ALA A 114 5.95 8.93 15.94
N ILE A 115 5.42 9.43 17.05
CA ILE A 115 5.71 10.78 17.54
C ILE A 115 7.20 10.91 17.91
N THR A 116 7.75 9.94 18.66
CA THR A 116 9.16 9.96 19.08
C THR A 116 10.09 9.97 17.86
N ASN A 117 9.77 9.18 16.84
CA ASN A 117 10.56 9.14 15.61
C ASN A 117 10.52 10.48 14.86
N ASN A 118 9.33 11.07 14.67
CA ASN A 118 9.19 12.37 14.02
C ASN A 118 9.91 13.49 14.79
N VAL A 119 9.80 13.51 16.12
CA VAL A 119 10.52 14.48 16.96
C VAL A 119 12.04 14.34 16.73
N ALA A 120 12.58 13.13 16.70
CA ALA A 120 14.00 12.88 16.44
C ALA A 120 14.44 13.40 15.07
N VAL A 121 13.62 13.24 14.03
CA VAL A 121 13.91 13.75 12.70
C VAL A 121 13.88 15.28 12.69
N PHE A 122 12.83 15.91 13.23
CA PHE A 122 12.69 17.37 13.20
C PHE A 122 13.68 18.11 14.13
N GLN A 123 14.30 17.42 15.07
CA GLN A 123 15.43 17.96 15.86
C GLN A 123 16.73 18.07 15.06
N GLY A 124 16.77 17.58 13.80
CA GLY A 124 17.92 17.73 12.90
C GLY A 124 19.03 16.68 13.06
N SER A 125 18.92 15.76 14.02
CA SER A 125 19.95 14.75 14.31
C SER A 125 19.72 13.39 13.64
N SER A 126 18.73 13.28 12.73
CA SER A 126 18.27 12.00 12.17
C SER A 126 17.91 12.08 10.69
N SER A 127 18.70 12.82 9.91
CA SER A 127 18.55 12.94 8.44
C SER A 127 19.13 11.73 7.70
N VAL A 128 18.70 10.52 8.08
CA VAL A 128 19.27 9.24 7.60
C VAL A 128 18.46 8.59 6.50
N MET A 129 17.47 9.30 5.95
CA MET A 129 16.47 8.76 5.03
C MET A 129 15.65 7.62 5.66
N MET A 130 14.61 7.16 5.00
CA MET A 130 13.75 6.07 5.51
C MET A 130 14.54 4.76 5.71
N THR A 131 15.56 4.51 4.90
CA THR A 131 16.35 3.27 4.96
C THR A 131 17.38 3.24 6.08
N SER A 132 17.79 4.39 6.62
CA SER A 132 18.74 4.53 7.73
C SER A 132 19.95 3.58 7.65
N TYR A 133 20.53 3.42 6.44
CA TYR A 133 21.66 2.51 6.25
C TYR A 133 22.88 2.95 7.05
N VAL A 134 23.44 2.06 7.87
CA VAL A 134 24.77 2.26 8.43
C VAL A 134 25.81 2.38 7.30
N PRO A 135 26.81 3.26 7.40
CA PRO A 135 27.27 3.94 8.62
C PRO A 135 26.55 5.25 8.98
N MET A 136 25.52 5.68 8.24
CA MET A 136 24.72 6.83 8.68
C MET A 136 24.02 6.52 9.99
N MET A 137 24.17 7.41 10.97
CA MET A 137 23.60 7.25 12.29
C MET A 137 22.57 8.33 12.59
N ALA A 138 21.45 7.89 13.14
CA ALA A 138 20.42 8.76 13.72
C ALA A 138 20.57 8.86 15.23
N ALA A 139 19.87 9.80 15.86
CA ALA A 139 19.73 9.85 17.30
C ALA A 139 19.10 8.55 17.86
N PRO A 140 19.43 8.13 19.08
CA PRO A 140 18.84 6.92 19.69
C PRO A 140 17.31 6.94 19.71
N SER A 141 16.69 8.10 19.91
CA SER A 141 15.24 8.28 19.89
C SER A 141 14.60 7.94 18.54
N PHE A 142 15.31 8.09 17.42
CA PHE A 142 14.85 7.68 16.11
C PHE A 142 14.62 6.16 16.03
N TYR A 143 15.62 5.39 16.44
CA TYR A 143 15.53 3.92 16.44
C TYR A 143 14.55 3.41 17.48
N LEU A 144 14.55 3.99 18.68
CA LEU A 144 13.59 3.66 19.72
C LEU A 144 12.15 3.89 19.27
N GLY A 145 11.89 5.00 18.57
CA GLY A 145 10.58 5.31 18.01
C GLY A 145 10.12 4.24 17.03
N LEU A 146 10.98 3.81 16.10
CA LEU A 146 10.67 2.74 15.16
C LEU A 146 10.46 1.38 15.86
N ILE A 147 11.25 1.07 16.88
CA ILE A 147 11.11 -0.18 17.67
C ILE A 147 9.78 -0.19 18.41
N LEU A 148 9.42 0.88 19.11
CA LEU A 148 8.13 0.98 19.82
C LEU A 148 6.95 0.83 18.85
N PHE A 149 7.04 1.49 17.69
CA PHE A 149 6.03 1.36 16.64
C PHE A 149 5.90 -0.08 16.15
N ALA A 150 7.02 -0.73 15.83
CA ALA A 150 7.05 -2.11 15.36
C ALA A 150 6.51 -3.10 16.39
N VAL A 151 6.86 -2.94 17.67
CA VAL A 151 6.32 -3.75 18.77
C VAL A 151 4.80 -3.57 18.88
N GLY A 152 4.30 -2.34 18.81
CA GLY A 152 2.87 -2.07 18.80
C GLY A 152 2.15 -2.72 17.61
N ALA A 153 2.70 -2.61 16.40
CA ALA A 153 2.15 -3.23 15.20
C ALA A 153 2.15 -4.77 15.30
N LEU A 154 3.20 -5.37 15.84
CA LEU A 154 3.28 -6.81 16.08
C LEU A 154 2.20 -7.28 17.06
N ILE A 155 2.01 -6.57 18.17
CA ILE A 155 0.95 -6.86 19.14
C ILE A 155 -0.42 -6.76 18.46
N ALA A 156 -0.66 -5.74 17.64
CA ALA A 156 -1.92 -5.59 16.90
C ALA A 156 -2.19 -6.77 15.94
N CYS A 157 -1.16 -7.31 15.27
CA CYS A 157 -1.27 -8.54 14.48
C CYS A 157 -1.67 -9.74 15.34
N PHE A 158 -1.11 -9.90 16.54
CA PHE A 158 -1.50 -10.98 17.45
C PHE A 158 -2.92 -10.80 18.00
N VAL A 159 -3.37 -9.60 18.27
CA VAL A 159 -4.78 -9.33 18.61
C VAL A 159 -5.70 -9.73 17.46
N PHE A 160 -5.32 -9.43 16.22
CA PHE A 160 -6.05 -9.88 15.03
C PHE A 160 -6.15 -11.41 14.97
N PHE A 161 -5.04 -12.15 15.10
CA PHE A 161 -5.06 -13.61 15.12
C PHE A 161 -5.87 -14.18 16.30
N GLY A 162 -5.74 -13.58 17.48
CA GLY A 162 -6.56 -13.93 18.64
C GLY A 162 -8.05 -13.74 18.36
N THR A 163 -8.42 -12.70 17.62
CA THR A 163 -9.82 -12.45 17.24
C THR A 163 -10.36 -13.53 16.28
N LEU A 164 -9.52 -14.04 15.35
CA LEU A 164 -9.89 -15.20 14.52
C LEU A 164 -10.15 -16.45 15.37
N VAL A 165 -9.34 -16.67 16.40
CA VAL A 165 -9.53 -17.78 17.34
C VAL A 165 -10.84 -17.61 18.13
N VAL A 166 -11.14 -16.40 18.59
CA VAL A 166 -12.42 -16.09 19.26
C VAL A 166 -13.59 -16.41 18.34
N ALA A 167 -13.57 -15.93 17.09
CA ALA A 167 -14.62 -16.17 16.11
C ALA A 167 -14.86 -17.68 15.88
N LYS A 168 -13.78 -18.46 15.76
CA LYS A 168 -13.87 -19.92 15.58
C LYS A 168 -14.42 -20.63 16.82
N ARG A 169 -13.96 -20.24 18.02
CA ARG A 169 -14.42 -20.84 19.29
C ARG A 169 -15.87 -20.51 19.59
N GLU A 170 -16.29 -19.30 19.33
CA GLU A 170 -17.67 -18.81 19.54
C GLU A 170 -18.60 -19.18 18.37
N LYS A 171 -18.06 -19.82 17.31
CA LYS A 171 -18.81 -20.24 16.10
C LYS A 171 -19.64 -19.10 15.50
N THR A 172 -19.04 -17.92 15.36
CA THR A 172 -19.72 -16.72 14.89
C THR A 172 -19.92 -16.69 13.37
N TYR A 173 -19.28 -17.60 12.64
CA TYR A 173 -19.43 -17.79 11.19
C TYR A 173 -19.45 -19.28 10.85
N GLU A 174 -20.05 -19.63 9.73
CA GLU A 174 -20.10 -20.97 9.18
C GLU A 174 -19.17 -21.11 7.97
N GLY A 175 -18.63 -22.31 7.77
CA GLY A 175 -17.74 -22.59 6.64
C GLY A 175 -16.34 -22.01 6.79
N SER A 176 -15.82 -21.47 5.69
CA SER A 176 -14.50 -20.83 5.64
C SER A 176 -14.58 -19.33 5.90
N VAL A 177 -13.48 -18.72 6.40
CA VAL A 177 -13.42 -17.26 6.56
C VAL A 177 -13.64 -16.55 5.22
N PRO A 178 -14.26 -15.35 5.19
CA PRO A 178 -14.42 -14.57 3.96
C PRO A 178 -13.08 -14.32 3.26
N LEU A 179 -13.09 -14.22 1.92
CA LEU A 179 -11.86 -13.98 1.15
C LEU A 179 -11.15 -12.68 1.57
N VAL A 180 -11.90 -11.64 1.93
CA VAL A 180 -11.35 -10.38 2.48
C VAL A 180 -10.57 -10.64 3.78
N THR A 181 -11.15 -11.42 4.69
CA THR A 181 -10.46 -11.84 5.93
C THR A 181 -9.24 -12.72 5.63
N PHE A 182 -9.32 -13.58 4.61
CA PHE A 182 -8.18 -14.42 4.21
C PHE A 182 -7.01 -13.59 3.67
N GLY A 183 -7.28 -12.56 2.87
CA GLY A 183 -6.26 -11.61 2.43
C GLY A 183 -5.66 -10.81 3.59
N ALA A 184 -6.49 -10.42 4.58
CA ALA A 184 -6.01 -9.79 5.81
C ALA A 184 -5.12 -10.74 6.65
N ILE A 185 -5.45 -12.04 6.70
CA ILE A 185 -4.57 -13.07 7.31
C ILE A 185 -3.23 -13.12 6.59
N THR A 186 -3.24 -13.11 5.27
CA THR A 186 -2.01 -13.08 4.46
C THR A 186 -1.15 -11.86 4.80
N ALA A 187 -1.75 -10.67 4.82
CA ALA A 187 -1.05 -9.44 5.19
C ALA A 187 -0.45 -9.52 6.59
N ALA A 188 -1.22 -10.00 7.58
CA ALA A 188 -0.75 -10.13 8.96
C ALA A 188 0.38 -11.16 9.13
N ILE A 189 0.36 -12.28 8.39
CA ILE A 189 1.45 -13.27 8.39
C ILE A 189 2.73 -12.63 7.84
N ILE A 190 2.64 -11.95 6.70
CA ILE A 190 3.78 -11.25 6.09
C ILE A 190 4.30 -10.17 7.06
N ALA A 191 3.42 -9.43 7.75
CA ALA A 191 3.79 -8.41 8.72
C ALA A 191 4.62 -8.98 9.89
N VAL A 192 4.28 -10.16 10.42
CA VAL A 192 5.06 -10.80 11.49
C VAL A 192 6.50 -11.08 11.04
N PHE A 193 6.69 -11.66 9.86
CA PHE A 193 8.03 -11.92 9.31
C PHE A 193 8.79 -10.62 9.00
N THR A 194 8.10 -9.63 8.46
CA THR A 194 8.65 -8.30 8.17
C THR A 194 9.16 -7.63 9.43
N ILE A 195 8.36 -7.60 10.50
CA ILE A 195 8.74 -6.99 11.77
C ILE A 195 9.90 -7.74 12.42
N ALA A 196 9.91 -9.08 12.34
CA ALA A 196 11.04 -9.89 12.85
C ALA A 196 12.35 -9.53 12.12
N SER A 197 12.33 -9.38 10.79
CA SER A 197 13.50 -8.92 10.03
C SER A 197 13.93 -7.51 10.42
N GLY A 198 12.97 -6.60 10.64
CA GLY A 198 13.24 -5.25 11.15
C GLY A 198 13.89 -5.25 12.52
N ALA A 199 13.48 -6.13 13.43
CA ALA A 199 14.06 -6.24 14.76
C ALA A 199 15.54 -6.64 14.72
N ILE A 200 15.93 -7.54 13.81
CA ILE A 200 17.32 -8.01 13.64
C ILE A 200 18.28 -6.84 13.31
N ILE A 201 17.82 -5.80 12.65
CA ILE A 201 18.65 -4.65 12.27
C ILE A 201 18.46 -3.45 13.21
N LEU A 202 17.21 -3.14 13.60
CA LEU A 202 16.93 -1.94 14.38
C LEU A 202 17.44 -2.05 15.84
N ILE A 203 17.35 -3.24 16.45
CA ILE A 203 17.81 -3.42 17.83
C ILE A 203 19.33 -3.26 17.95
N PRO A 204 20.18 -3.95 17.17
CA PRO A 204 21.62 -3.73 17.21
C PRO A 204 22.01 -2.29 16.85
N THR A 205 21.33 -1.65 15.90
CA THR A 205 21.62 -0.27 15.52
C THR A 205 21.24 0.72 16.63
N PHE A 206 20.11 0.48 17.32
CA PHE A 206 19.77 1.23 18.53
C PHE A 206 20.85 1.07 19.61
N LEU A 207 21.28 -0.18 19.89
CA LEU A 207 22.34 -0.44 20.85
C LEU A 207 23.67 0.20 20.46
N MET A 208 23.99 0.27 19.16
CA MET A 208 25.14 1.00 18.64
C MET A 208 24.98 2.52 18.87
N SER A 209 23.80 3.07 18.66
CA SER A 209 23.53 4.49 18.84
C SER A 209 23.67 4.97 20.30
N VAL A 210 23.52 4.07 21.27
CA VAL A 210 23.73 4.34 22.70
C VAL A 210 25.08 3.85 23.22
N GLY A 211 25.98 3.36 22.34
CA GLY A 211 27.34 2.95 22.69
C GLY A 211 27.49 1.56 23.32
N LEU A 212 26.42 0.74 23.34
CA LEU A 212 26.45 -0.64 23.87
C LEU A 212 26.97 -1.67 22.88
N VAL A 213 26.85 -1.40 21.59
CA VAL A 213 27.41 -2.20 20.49
C VAL A 213 28.41 -1.33 19.73
N LYS A 214 29.56 -1.89 19.40
CA LYS A 214 30.67 -1.16 18.80
C LYS A 214 30.44 -0.87 17.32
N GLU A 215 29.90 -1.85 16.61
CA GLU A 215 29.72 -1.79 15.15
C GLU A 215 28.56 -2.68 14.72
N VAL A 216 27.87 -2.25 13.67
CA VAL A 216 26.90 -3.05 12.91
C VAL A 216 27.42 -3.12 11.48
N ASP A 217 27.60 -4.34 10.95
CA ASP A 217 28.09 -4.56 9.59
C ASP A 217 27.10 -3.95 8.56
N PRO A 218 27.56 -2.99 7.72
CA PRO A 218 26.70 -2.34 6.74
C PRO A 218 26.10 -3.28 5.70
N LEU A 219 26.83 -4.35 5.33
CA LEU A 219 26.36 -5.31 4.33
C LEU A 219 25.26 -6.20 4.93
N VAL A 220 25.45 -6.69 6.17
CA VAL A 220 24.42 -7.46 6.90
C VAL A 220 23.19 -6.58 7.14
N TYR A 221 23.38 -5.32 7.59
CA TYR A 221 22.28 -4.38 7.76
C TYR A 221 21.47 -4.24 6.47
N ARG A 222 22.11 -3.95 5.35
CA ARG A 222 21.46 -3.72 4.06
C ARG A 222 20.75 -4.97 3.54
N THR A 223 21.36 -6.13 3.69
CA THR A 223 20.78 -7.40 3.25
C THR A 223 19.50 -7.73 4.03
N VAL A 224 19.56 -7.64 5.35
CA VAL A 224 18.39 -7.92 6.22
C VAL A 224 17.36 -6.80 6.12
N TRP A 225 17.78 -5.54 5.92
CA TRP A 225 16.86 -4.43 5.72
C TRP A 225 15.90 -4.68 4.57
N TRP A 226 16.35 -5.30 3.47
CA TRP A 226 15.45 -5.58 2.35
C TRP A 226 14.50 -6.75 2.60
N ALA A 227 14.82 -7.68 3.49
CA ALA A 227 13.85 -8.63 4.00
C ALA A 227 12.73 -7.94 4.81
N PHE A 228 13.01 -6.79 5.43
CA PHE A 228 12.01 -5.87 5.99
C PHE A 228 11.39 -4.97 4.91
N GLY A 229 12.21 -4.24 4.14
CA GLY A 229 11.77 -3.15 3.26
C GLY A 229 10.93 -3.62 2.09
N HIS A 230 11.28 -4.75 1.44
CA HIS A 230 10.46 -5.31 0.37
C HIS A 230 9.20 -5.98 0.92
N SER A 231 9.32 -6.78 1.97
CA SER A 231 8.19 -7.49 2.57
C SER A 231 7.12 -6.54 3.12
N SER A 232 7.50 -5.35 3.61
CA SER A 232 6.53 -4.32 4.01
C SER A 232 5.63 -3.89 2.84
N GLN A 233 6.17 -3.84 1.62
CA GLN A 233 5.37 -3.54 0.42
C GLN A 233 4.40 -4.67 0.08
N GLN A 234 4.70 -5.90 0.47
CA GLN A 234 3.84 -7.05 0.23
C GLN A 234 2.68 -7.15 1.22
N ILE A 235 2.84 -6.61 2.43
CA ILE A 235 1.72 -6.35 3.34
C ILE A 235 0.70 -5.47 2.62
N ASN A 236 1.16 -4.37 2.06
CA ASN A 236 0.34 -3.40 1.33
C ASN A 236 -0.40 -4.04 0.15
N VAL A 237 0.28 -4.91 -0.63
CA VAL A 237 -0.33 -5.62 -1.77
C VAL A 237 -1.46 -6.53 -1.30
N ALA A 238 -1.25 -7.34 -0.27
CA ALA A 238 -2.29 -8.22 0.27
C ALA A 238 -3.46 -7.43 0.87
N ALA A 239 -3.17 -6.31 1.55
CA ALA A 239 -4.17 -5.44 2.15
C ALA A 239 -5.05 -4.75 1.08
N HIS A 240 -4.44 -4.09 0.09
CA HIS A 240 -5.23 -3.37 -0.91
C HIS A 240 -6.03 -4.32 -1.83
N ILE A 241 -5.49 -5.50 -2.17
CA ILE A 241 -6.26 -6.52 -2.92
C ILE A 241 -7.45 -7.02 -2.11
N SER A 242 -7.31 -7.22 -0.79
CA SER A 242 -8.43 -7.55 0.09
C SER A 242 -9.53 -6.49 0.01
N ILE A 243 -9.15 -5.21 0.02
CA ILE A 243 -10.08 -4.08 -0.11
C ILE A 243 -10.73 -4.07 -1.50
N TRP A 244 -10.02 -4.41 -2.58
CA TRP A 244 -10.61 -4.49 -3.92
C TRP A 244 -11.73 -5.53 -3.98
N TYR A 245 -11.56 -6.71 -3.36
CA TYR A 245 -12.64 -7.68 -3.22
C TYR A 245 -13.80 -7.16 -2.36
N ALA A 246 -13.50 -6.45 -1.27
CA ALA A 246 -14.53 -5.85 -0.43
C ALA A 246 -15.35 -4.79 -1.21
N VAL A 247 -14.68 -3.91 -1.95
CA VAL A 247 -15.35 -2.87 -2.75
C VAL A 247 -16.13 -3.49 -3.91
N ALA A 248 -15.62 -4.53 -4.56
CA ALA A 248 -16.38 -5.28 -5.57
C ALA A 248 -17.69 -5.86 -5.00
N ALA A 249 -17.62 -6.42 -3.79
CA ALA A 249 -18.81 -6.92 -3.11
C ALA A 249 -19.78 -5.80 -2.70
N ILE A 250 -19.26 -4.69 -2.16
CA ILE A 250 -20.07 -3.54 -1.69
C ILE A 250 -20.74 -2.82 -2.87
N ALA A 251 -19.99 -2.52 -3.94
CA ALA A 251 -20.49 -1.73 -5.06
C ALA A 251 -21.41 -2.50 -6.00
N PHE A 252 -21.16 -3.80 -6.18
CA PHE A 252 -21.85 -4.61 -7.19
C PHE A 252 -22.59 -5.82 -6.64
N GLY A 253 -22.37 -6.19 -5.38
CA GLY A 253 -22.77 -7.50 -4.85
C GLY A 253 -21.93 -8.64 -5.47
N ALA A 254 -20.72 -8.32 -5.96
CA ALA A 254 -19.88 -9.27 -6.65
C ALA A 254 -19.36 -10.34 -5.68
N LYS A 255 -19.26 -11.58 -6.19
CA LYS A 255 -18.64 -12.71 -5.51
C LYS A 255 -17.37 -13.10 -6.26
N PRO A 256 -16.33 -13.60 -5.61
CA PRO A 256 -15.12 -14.07 -6.29
C PRO A 256 -15.44 -15.09 -7.38
N MET A 257 -14.80 -15.00 -8.55
CA MET A 257 -14.99 -15.97 -9.63
C MET A 257 -14.63 -17.39 -9.21
N SER A 258 -13.53 -17.53 -8.49
CA SER A 258 -13.12 -18.77 -7.82
C SER A 258 -12.41 -18.42 -6.52
N GLU A 259 -13.08 -18.66 -5.41
CA GLU A 259 -12.50 -18.39 -4.09
C GLU A 259 -11.27 -19.26 -3.82
N ARG A 260 -11.27 -20.52 -4.28
CA ARG A 260 -10.12 -21.43 -4.14
C ARG A 260 -8.88 -20.89 -4.86
N VAL A 261 -9.03 -20.42 -6.09
CA VAL A 261 -7.92 -19.85 -6.89
C VAL A 261 -7.43 -18.56 -6.27
N SER A 262 -8.33 -17.67 -5.84
CA SER A 262 -7.95 -16.41 -5.18
C SER A 262 -7.23 -16.64 -3.85
N ARG A 263 -7.64 -17.63 -3.06
CA ARG A 263 -6.92 -18.05 -1.84
C ARG A 263 -5.53 -18.60 -2.16
N GLY A 264 -5.42 -19.42 -3.21
CA GLY A 264 -4.13 -19.91 -3.70
C GLY A 264 -3.19 -18.78 -4.07
N ALA A 265 -3.68 -17.73 -4.73
CA ALA A 265 -2.89 -16.55 -5.07
C ALA A 265 -2.39 -15.79 -3.83
N PHE A 266 -3.22 -15.65 -2.79
CA PHE A 266 -2.77 -15.09 -1.50
C PHE A 266 -1.68 -15.93 -0.84
N LEU A 267 -1.76 -17.26 -0.91
CA LEU A 267 -0.71 -18.14 -0.37
C LEU A 267 0.60 -18.01 -1.15
N LEU A 268 0.54 -17.82 -2.48
CA LEU A 268 1.74 -17.54 -3.28
C LEU A 268 2.43 -16.24 -2.82
N TYR A 269 1.70 -15.24 -2.35
CA TYR A 269 2.30 -14.04 -1.78
C TYR A 269 3.13 -14.33 -0.52
N ILE A 270 2.62 -15.14 0.41
CA ILE A 270 3.36 -15.49 1.62
C ILE A 270 4.71 -16.12 1.26
N LEU A 271 4.73 -17.01 0.28
CA LEU A 271 5.95 -17.73 -0.08
C LEU A 271 6.86 -16.91 -1.00
N PHE A 272 6.37 -16.52 -2.16
CA PHE A 272 7.25 -15.99 -3.20
C PHE A 272 7.57 -14.50 -3.05
N LEU A 273 6.66 -13.70 -2.51
CA LEU A 273 6.98 -12.30 -2.29
C LEU A 273 7.97 -12.11 -1.14
N GLN A 274 7.89 -12.90 -0.09
CA GLN A 274 8.89 -12.90 0.98
C GLN A 274 10.29 -13.23 0.45
N LEU A 275 10.39 -14.22 -0.41
CA LEU A 275 11.67 -14.69 -0.96
C LEU A 275 12.20 -13.79 -2.09
N ALA A 276 11.34 -12.98 -2.73
CA ALA A 276 11.74 -12.11 -3.84
C ALA A 276 12.45 -10.82 -3.44
N SER A 277 12.76 -10.59 -2.16
CA SER A 277 13.36 -9.34 -1.65
C SER A 277 14.79 -9.06 -2.16
N ALA A 278 15.52 -10.07 -2.63
CA ALA A 278 16.90 -9.92 -3.10
C ALA A 278 17.05 -9.12 -4.40
N HIS A 279 15.97 -8.84 -5.15
CA HIS A 279 16.05 -7.98 -6.35
C HIS A 279 16.45 -6.52 -6.04
N HIS A 280 16.36 -6.09 -4.79
CA HIS A 280 16.91 -4.80 -4.35
C HIS A 280 18.43 -4.82 -4.13
N LEU A 281 19.05 -5.98 -4.19
CA LEU A 281 20.47 -6.21 -3.87
C LEU A 281 21.26 -6.75 -5.08
N LEU A 282 20.68 -6.76 -6.28
CA LEU A 282 21.31 -7.38 -7.46
C LEU A 282 22.64 -6.73 -7.82
N ALA A 283 22.76 -5.41 -7.63
CA ALA A 283 23.99 -4.65 -7.86
C ALA A 283 24.91 -4.59 -6.62
N ASP A 284 24.50 -5.15 -5.48
CA ASP A 284 25.28 -5.08 -4.24
C ASP A 284 26.26 -6.27 -4.12
N PRO A 285 27.40 -6.08 -3.44
CA PRO A 285 28.30 -7.18 -3.12
C PRO A 285 27.67 -8.16 -2.14
N GLY A 286 28.20 -9.38 -2.08
CA GLY A 286 27.82 -10.39 -1.08
C GLY A 286 26.67 -11.32 -1.46
N LEU A 287 25.93 -11.05 -2.52
CA LEU A 287 24.91 -11.98 -3.02
C LEU A 287 25.52 -12.95 -4.04
N SER A 288 25.36 -14.26 -3.83
CA SER A 288 25.83 -15.26 -4.78
C SER A 288 25.05 -15.22 -6.10
N THR A 289 25.70 -15.54 -7.21
CA THR A 289 25.06 -15.63 -8.54
C THR A 289 23.87 -16.58 -8.52
N GLY A 290 23.99 -17.74 -7.86
CA GLY A 290 22.89 -18.71 -7.75
C GLY A 290 21.68 -18.11 -7.06
N TRP A 291 21.87 -17.35 -5.97
CA TRP A 291 20.76 -16.66 -5.28
C TRP A 291 20.12 -15.57 -6.15
N LYS A 292 20.92 -14.79 -6.88
CA LYS A 292 20.43 -13.79 -7.83
C LYS A 292 19.54 -14.44 -8.90
N VAL A 293 20.00 -15.55 -9.52
CA VAL A 293 19.25 -16.27 -10.55
C VAL A 293 17.93 -16.82 -10.01
N VAL A 294 17.95 -17.51 -8.87
CA VAL A 294 16.74 -18.08 -8.26
C VAL A 294 15.74 -16.97 -7.90
N ASN A 295 16.22 -15.86 -7.33
CA ASN A 295 15.36 -14.75 -6.93
C ASN A 295 14.71 -14.06 -8.13
N THR A 296 15.47 -13.74 -9.17
CA THR A 296 14.97 -13.00 -10.34
C THR A 296 14.17 -13.88 -11.31
N SER A 297 14.41 -15.18 -11.37
CA SER A 297 13.71 -16.08 -12.27
C SER A 297 12.48 -16.70 -11.63
N TYR A 298 12.66 -17.46 -10.55
CA TYR A 298 11.56 -18.24 -9.98
C TYR A 298 10.67 -17.41 -9.06
N PHE A 299 11.24 -16.76 -8.05
CA PHE A 299 10.43 -16.10 -7.03
C PHE A 299 9.70 -14.89 -7.59
N MET A 300 10.34 -14.11 -8.45
CA MET A 300 9.72 -12.95 -9.07
C MET A 300 8.53 -13.36 -9.97
N TYR A 301 8.68 -14.37 -10.83
CA TYR A 301 7.61 -14.77 -11.73
C TYR A 301 6.43 -15.43 -11.01
N PHE A 302 6.66 -16.21 -9.95
CA PHE A 302 5.57 -16.75 -9.15
C PHE A 302 4.83 -15.68 -8.36
N ALA A 303 5.52 -14.63 -7.93
CA ALA A 303 4.88 -13.45 -7.33
C ALA A 303 3.99 -12.71 -8.34
N VAL A 304 4.46 -12.56 -9.60
CA VAL A 304 3.67 -11.99 -10.70
C VAL A 304 2.44 -12.85 -11.00
N LEU A 305 2.56 -14.18 -11.01
CA LEU A 305 1.43 -15.10 -11.22
C LEU A 305 0.29 -14.84 -10.21
N ALA A 306 0.63 -14.67 -8.93
CA ALA A 306 -0.36 -14.34 -7.90
C ALA A 306 -1.09 -13.03 -8.21
N SER A 307 -0.36 -11.99 -8.62
CA SER A 307 -0.93 -10.70 -9.00
C SER A 307 -1.80 -10.78 -10.25
N MET A 308 -1.40 -11.58 -11.25
CA MET A 308 -2.19 -11.83 -12.47
C MET A 308 -3.52 -12.53 -12.18
N ILE A 309 -3.53 -13.48 -11.23
CA ILE A 309 -4.76 -14.14 -10.79
C ILE A 309 -5.73 -13.10 -10.20
N HIS A 310 -5.27 -12.21 -9.34
CA HIS A 310 -6.12 -11.16 -8.76
C HIS A 310 -6.52 -10.10 -9.80
N ALA A 311 -5.64 -9.75 -10.74
CA ALA A 311 -5.92 -8.82 -11.83
C ALA A 311 -7.05 -9.30 -12.75
N LEU A 312 -7.24 -10.62 -12.91
CA LEU A 312 -8.39 -11.21 -13.60
C LEU A 312 -9.59 -11.36 -12.65
N SER A 313 -9.36 -11.86 -11.44
CA SER A 313 -10.45 -12.28 -10.54
C SER A 313 -11.26 -11.10 -10.00
N VAL A 314 -10.65 -9.95 -9.71
CA VAL A 314 -11.35 -8.78 -9.16
C VAL A 314 -12.27 -8.14 -10.22
N PRO A 315 -11.78 -7.69 -11.39
CA PRO A 315 -12.67 -7.15 -12.42
C PRO A 315 -13.62 -8.21 -12.98
N GLY A 316 -13.19 -9.48 -13.06
CA GLY A 316 -14.06 -10.58 -13.47
C GLY A 316 -15.24 -10.78 -12.54
N ALA A 317 -15.05 -10.68 -11.23
CA ALA A 317 -16.16 -10.73 -10.27
C ALA A 317 -17.16 -9.56 -10.47
N MET A 318 -16.64 -8.35 -10.72
CA MET A 318 -17.47 -7.18 -11.02
C MET A 318 -18.24 -7.36 -12.34
N GLU A 319 -17.58 -7.85 -13.39
CA GLU A 319 -18.19 -8.11 -14.69
C GLU A 319 -19.33 -9.13 -14.58
N VAL A 320 -19.08 -10.26 -13.91
CA VAL A 320 -20.12 -11.31 -13.71
C VAL A 320 -21.33 -10.72 -13.01
N ALA A 321 -21.13 -9.98 -11.91
CA ALA A 321 -22.22 -9.36 -11.17
C ALA A 321 -23.04 -8.35 -12.01
N GLN A 322 -22.37 -7.59 -12.87
CA GLN A 322 -23.00 -6.61 -13.75
C GLN A 322 -23.73 -7.29 -14.94
N ARG A 323 -23.15 -8.35 -15.50
CA ARG A 323 -23.81 -9.15 -16.56
C ARG A 323 -25.08 -9.84 -16.04
N GLN A 324 -25.09 -10.33 -14.80
CA GLN A 324 -26.28 -10.87 -14.15
C GLN A 324 -27.40 -9.82 -13.99
N LYS A 325 -27.05 -8.52 -13.95
CA LYS A 325 -28.01 -7.40 -13.95
C LYS A 325 -28.43 -6.95 -15.36
N GLY A 326 -28.05 -7.70 -16.41
CA GLY A 326 -28.45 -7.43 -17.79
C GLY A 326 -27.46 -6.59 -18.60
N LEU A 327 -26.29 -6.23 -18.07
CA LEU A 327 -25.26 -5.49 -18.81
C LEU A 327 -24.39 -6.45 -19.65
N THR A 328 -24.96 -6.97 -20.72
CA THR A 328 -24.37 -8.05 -21.52
C THR A 328 -23.91 -7.63 -22.91
N LYS A 329 -24.13 -6.36 -23.32
CA LYS A 329 -23.81 -5.89 -24.67
C LYS A 329 -22.29 -5.73 -24.86
N GLY A 330 -21.71 -6.65 -25.63
CA GLY A 330 -20.27 -6.66 -25.94
C GLY A 330 -19.37 -6.93 -24.73
N LEU A 331 -18.09 -6.58 -24.84
CA LEU A 331 -17.08 -6.88 -23.83
C LEU A 331 -17.12 -5.92 -22.63
N PHE A 332 -17.45 -4.64 -22.84
CA PHE A 332 -17.19 -3.56 -21.88
C PHE A 332 -18.43 -2.75 -21.45
N GLU A 333 -19.65 -3.19 -21.73
CA GLU A 333 -20.85 -2.49 -21.26
C GLU A 333 -20.89 -2.39 -19.73
N TRP A 334 -20.54 -3.48 -19.05
CA TRP A 334 -20.45 -3.56 -17.60
C TRP A 334 -19.51 -2.52 -17.00
N LEU A 335 -18.39 -2.23 -17.65
CA LEU A 335 -17.40 -1.26 -17.22
C LEU A 335 -17.83 0.17 -17.57
N ARG A 336 -18.33 0.40 -18.79
CA ARG A 336 -18.80 1.72 -19.23
C ARG A 336 -19.96 2.26 -18.40
N LYS A 337 -20.85 1.36 -17.94
CA LYS A 337 -22.00 1.70 -17.10
C LYS A 337 -21.72 1.56 -15.60
N ALA A 338 -20.49 1.29 -15.21
CA ALA A 338 -20.10 1.26 -13.82
C ALA A 338 -20.24 2.65 -13.16
N PRO A 339 -20.33 2.73 -11.83
CA PRO A 339 -20.57 3.99 -11.12
C PRO A 339 -19.32 4.86 -11.02
N TRP A 340 -18.82 5.33 -12.14
CA TRP A 340 -17.60 6.17 -12.26
C TRP A 340 -17.67 7.47 -11.46
N GLY A 341 -18.87 7.97 -11.15
CA GLY A 341 -19.09 9.10 -10.26
C GLY A 341 -18.97 8.77 -8.77
N ASN A 342 -18.83 7.50 -8.40
CA ASN A 342 -18.63 7.10 -7.00
C ASN A 342 -17.13 7.04 -6.70
N PRO A 343 -16.60 7.86 -5.76
CA PRO A 343 -15.16 7.92 -5.46
C PRO A 343 -14.61 6.61 -4.88
N VAL A 344 -15.44 5.77 -4.26
CA VAL A 344 -15.04 4.45 -3.77
C VAL A 344 -14.70 3.53 -4.94
N PHE A 345 -15.58 3.48 -5.96
CA PHE A 345 -15.39 2.65 -7.13
C PHE A 345 -14.26 3.18 -8.03
N SER A 346 -14.33 4.46 -8.42
CA SER A 346 -13.34 5.04 -9.34
C SER A 346 -11.94 5.00 -8.75
N GLY A 347 -11.78 5.28 -7.44
CA GLY A 347 -10.49 5.19 -6.76
C GLY A 347 -9.90 3.77 -6.80
N VAL A 348 -10.70 2.75 -6.52
CA VAL A 348 -10.25 1.34 -6.57
C VAL A 348 -9.89 0.91 -7.99
N ILE A 349 -10.68 1.27 -9.00
CA ILE A 349 -10.39 0.89 -10.39
C ILE A 349 -9.12 1.59 -10.90
N ILE A 350 -8.97 2.90 -10.63
CA ILE A 350 -7.74 3.62 -10.97
C ILE A 350 -6.55 3.00 -10.24
N ALA A 351 -6.67 2.67 -8.95
CA ALA A 351 -5.61 2.00 -8.19
C ALA A 351 -5.23 0.64 -8.81
N LEU A 352 -6.22 -0.19 -9.16
CA LEU A 352 -6.00 -1.51 -9.76
C LEU A 352 -5.25 -1.42 -11.09
N PHE A 353 -5.68 -0.53 -11.99
CA PHE A 353 -5.02 -0.37 -13.29
C PHE A 353 -3.61 0.21 -13.14
N GLY A 354 -3.44 1.26 -12.32
CA GLY A 354 -2.13 1.87 -12.12
C GLY A 354 -1.15 0.93 -11.42
N PHE A 355 -1.61 0.19 -10.40
CA PHE A 355 -0.79 -0.83 -9.77
C PHE A 355 -0.36 -1.90 -10.78
N GLY A 356 -1.27 -2.42 -11.61
CA GLY A 356 -0.95 -3.43 -12.61
C GLY A 356 0.01 -2.91 -13.68
N PHE A 357 -0.40 -1.88 -14.42
CA PHE A 357 0.34 -1.41 -15.60
C PHE A 357 1.63 -0.64 -15.27
N LEU A 358 1.66 0.10 -14.17
CA LEU A 358 2.86 0.86 -13.79
C LEU A 358 3.68 0.13 -12.73
N GLY A 359 3.05 -0.26 -11.63
CA GLY A 359 3.75 -0.90 -10.50
C GLY A 359 4.23 -2.31 -10.83
N GLY A 360 3.35 -3.19 -11.31
CA GLY A 360 3.67 -4.59 -11.58
C GLY A 360 4.72 -4.76 -12.67
N ILE A 361 4.52 -4.11 -13.82
CA ILE A 361 5.46 -4.23 -14.97
C ILE A 361 6.83 -3.66 -14.59
N SER A 362 6.88 -2.47 -13.99
CA SER A 362 8.15 -1.86 -13.58
C SER A 362 8.87 -2.65 -12.49
N GLY A 363 8.12 -3.36 -11.63
CA GLY A 363 8.69 -4.26 -10.63
C GLY A 363 9.43 -5.44 -11.25
N VAL A 364 8.85 -6.07 -12.28
CA VAL A 364 9.53 -7.15 -13.00
C VAL A 364 10.77 -6.64 -13.73
N MET A 365 10.72 -5.44 -14.28
CA MET A 365 11.90 -4.82 -14.88
C MET A 365 13.02 -4.60 -13.85
N MET A 366 12.69 -4.10 -12.66
CA MET A 366 13.65 -3.98 -11.56
C MET A 366 14.16 -5.34 -11.07
N GLY A 367 13.34 -6.39 -11.18
CA GLY A 367 13.71 -7.75 -10.84
C GLY A 367 14.57 -8.46 -11.88
N THR A 368 14.80 -7.87 -13.06
CA THR A 368 15.66 -8.39 -14.11
C THR A 368 17.08 -7.84 -13.91
N GLU A 369 18.07 -8.71 -13.71
CA GLU A 369 19.44 -8.28 -13.33
C GLU A 369 20.05 -7.29 -14.30
N GLN A 370 19.96 -7.54 -15.62
CA GLN A 370 20.52 -6.68 -16.66
C GLN A 370 19.93 -5.25 -16.62
N LEU A 371 18.62 -5.14 -16.41
CA LEU A 371 17.95 -3.86 -16.30
C LEU A 371 18.24 -3.21 -14.94
N ASN A 372 18.29 -4.01 -13.87
CA ASN A 372 18.57 -3.54 -12.52
C ASN A 372 19.94 -2.89 -12.44
N MET A 373 20.96 -3.42 -13.08
CA MET A 373 22.33 -2.85 -13.12
C MET A 373 22.33 -1.40 -13.62
N ILE A 374 21.40 -1.04 -14.52
CA ILE A 374 21.29 0.31 -15.08
C ILE A 374 20.44 1.22 -14.20
N ILE A 375 19.26 0.73 -13.78
CA ILE A 375 18.28 1.55 -13.07
C ILE A 375 18.46 1.55 -11.54
N HIS A 376 19.36 0.72 -11.03
CA HIS A 376 19.66 0.66 -9.60
C HIS A 376 20.12 2.02 -9.06
N ASN A 377 19.60 2.42 -7.91
CA ASN A 377 19.86 3.73 -7.29
C ASN A 377 19.50 4.96 -8.14
N THR A 378 18.78 4.80 -9.26
CA THR A 378 18.20 5.91 -10.01
C THR A 378 16.80 6.25 -9.48
N ILE A 379 16.25 7.37 -9.93
CA ILE A 379 14.89 7.80 -9.59
C ILE A 379 13.80 6.89 -10.20
N TYR A 380 14.18 5.92 -11.04
CA TYR A 380 13.28 4.85 -11.50
C TYR A 380 12.69 4.08 -10.32
N VAL A 381 13.52 3.78 -9.31
CA VAL A 381 13.09 3.04 -8.11
C VAL A 381 11.99 3.77 -7.34
N PRO A 382 12.12 5.09 -7.02
CA PRO A 382 11.00 5.86 -6.49
C PRO A 382 9.77 5.87 -7.39
N GLY A 383 9.93 6.01 -8.71
CA GLY A 383 8.82 5.95 -9.67
C GLY A 383 8.04 4.63 -9.56
N HIS A 384 8.74 3.50 -9.49
CA HIS A 384 8.15 2.19 -9.28
C HIS A 384 7.39 2.08 -7.95
N PHE A 385 8.01 2.41 -6.82
CA PHE A 385 7.31 2.22 -5.55
C PHE A 385 6.19 3.25 -5.32
N HIS A 386 6.22 4.44 -5.93
CA HIS A 386 5.05 5.32 -5.96
C HIS A 386 3.89 4.70 -6.76
N ALA A 387 4.18 4.01 -7.87
CA ALA A 387 3.15 3.29 -8.62
C ALA A 387 2.53 2.13 -7.83
N THR A 388 3.29 1.44 -7.00
CA THR A 388 2.77 0.35 -6.15
C THR A 388 2.08 0.88 -4.89
N VAL A 389 2.77 1.72 -4.12
CA VAL A 389 2.31 2.14 -2.78
C VAL A 389 1.35 3.32 -2.85
N VAL A 390 1.66 4.36 -3.64
CA VAL A 390 0.81 5.54 -3.66
C VAL A 390 -0.38 5.33 -4.59
N VAL A 391 -0.17 4.81 -5.80
CA VAL A 391 -1.28 4.51 -6.71
C VAL A 391 -2.04 3.27 -6.26
N GLY A 392 -1.37 2.16 -5.97
CA GLY A 392 -2.03 0.91 -5.56
C GLY A 392 -2.67 1.02 -4.18
N THR A 393 -1.87 1.28 -3.15
CA THR A 393 -2.30 1.19 -1.75
C THR A 393 -2.96 2.46 -1.26
N THR A 394 -2.28 3.62 -1.35
CA THR A 394 -2.81 4.88 -0.79
C THR A 394 -4.12 5.29 -1.46
N LEU A 395 -4.24 5.22 -2.79
CA LEU A 395 -5.49 5.54 -3.47
C LEU A 395 -6.62 4.55 -3.11
N THR A 396 -6.30 3.25 -2.91
CA THR A 396 -7.26 2.27 -2.41
C THR A 396 -7.75 2.62 -1.00
N PHE A 397 -6.86 3.05 -0.10
CA PHE A 397 -7.22 3.46 1.26
C PHE A 397 -8.03 4.75 1.27
N MET A 398 -7.68 5.72 0.41
CA MET A 398 -8.49 6.93 0.20
C MET A 398 -9.91 6.56 -0.26
N ALA A 399 -10.03 5.66 -1.22
CA ALA A 399 -11.33 5.18 -1.72
C ALA A 399 -12.15 4.50 -0.61
N LEU A 400 -11.52 3.61 0.17
CA LEU A 400 -12.18 2.95 1.30
C LEU A 400 -12.63 3.96 2.37
N THR A 401 -11.85 5.01 2.63
CA THR A 401 -12.21 6.04 3.60
C THR A 401 -13.53 6.72 3.25
N TYR A 402 -13.82 6.98 1.98
CA TYR A 402 -15.10 7.54 1.55
C TYR A 402 -16.28 6.63 1.89
N PHE A 403 -16.09 5.31 1.88
CA PHE A 403 -17.08 4.36 2.38
C PHE A 403 -17.17 4.37 3.91
N LEU A 404 -16.05 4.51 4.60
CA LEU A 404 -16.00 4.47 6.07
C LEU A 404 -16.58 5.73 6.72
N LEU A 405 -16.57 6.89 6.05
CA LEU A 405 -17.12 8.13 6.60
C LEU A 405 -18.57 7.97 7.09
N PRO A 406 -19.54 7.52 6.27
CA PRO A 406 -20.90 7.32 6.73
C PRO A 406 -21.10 6.06 7.59
N VAL A 407 -20.27 5.04 7.43
CA VAL A 407 -20.49 3.71 8.03
C VAL A 407 -19.86 3.64 9.43
N LEU A 408 -18.60 4.05 9.54
CA LEU A 408 -17.80 3.97 10.77
C LEU A 408 -17.83 5.28 11.55
N PHE A 409 -17.52 6.39 10.88
CA PHE A 409 -17.46 7.73 11.51
C PHE A 409 -18.83 8.38 11.68
N ARG A 410 -19.87 7.85 11.04
CA ARG A 410 -21.27 8.34 11.12
C ARG A 410 -21.38 9.82 10.76
N ARG A 411 -20.70 10.20 9.69
CA ARG A 411 -20.72 11.55 9.14
C ARG A 411 -21.13 11.53 7.68
N GLU A 412 -21.96 12.50 7.31
CA GLU A 412 -22.25 12.75 5.91
C GLU A 412 -21.02 13.37 5.24
N MET A 413 -20.70 12.90 4.04
CA MET A 413 -19.59 13.43 3.26
C MET A 413 -19.92 14.86 2.82
N ILE A 414 -19.02 15.81 3.13
CA ILE A 414 -19.10 17.15 2.58
C ILE A 414 -18.66 17.14 1.11
N ASN A 415 -19.18 18.06 0.33
CA ASN A 415 -18.79 18.28 -1.09
C ASN A 415 -18.68 16.98 -1.93
N PRO A 416 -19.74 16.17 -2.03
CA PRO A 416 -19.71 14.91 -2.79
C PRO A 416 -19.38 15.15 -4.28
N GLY A 417 -19.66 16.35 -4.81
CA GLY A 417 -19.26 16.76 -6.15
C GLY A 417 -17.76 16.83 -6.32
N LEU A 418 -17.05 17.37 -5.35
CA LEU A 418 -15.58 17.43 -5.35
C LEU A 418 -14.98 16.03 -5.10
N ALA A 419 -15.57 15.24 -4.21
CA ALA A 419 -15.15 13.87 -3.93
C ALA A 419 -15.16 13.00 -5.18
N LYS A 420 -16.11 13.23 -6.10
CA LYS A 420 -16.20 12.53 -7.38
C LYS A 420 -14.94 12.68 -8.24
N TYR A 421 -14.32 13.84 -8.23
CA TYR A 421 -13.16 14.15 -9.09
C TYR A 421 -11.82 13.85 -8.42
N GLN A 422 -11.78 13.74 -7.10
CA GLN A 422 -10.55 13.54 -6.33
C GLN A 422 -9.74 12.30 -6.78
N PRO A 423 -10.32 11.09 -6.96
CA PRO A 423 -9.56 9.92 -7.39
C PRO A 423 -8.94 10.09 -8.78
N TYR A 424 -9.58 10.83 -9.67
CA TYR A 424 -9.06 11.11 -11.02
C TYR A 424 -7.87 12.07 -10.94
N LEU A 425 -8.04 13.20 -10.23
CA LEU A 425 -6.96 14.16 -10.11
C LEU A 425 -5.74 13.53 -9.44
N PHE A 426 -5.93 12.87 -8.31
CA PHE A 426 -4.83 12.20 -7.59
C PHE A 426 -4.23 11.07 -8.41
N GLY A 427 -5.05 10.11 -8.85
CA GLY A 427 -4.57 8.90 -9.51
C GLY A 427 -3.92 9.15 -10.86
N LEU A 428 -4.53 9.97 -11.75
CA LEU A 428 -3.96 10.23 -13.07
C LEU A 428 -2.72 11.11 -12.99
N SER A 429 -2.67 12.08 -12.07
CA SER A 429 -1.44 12.84 -11.81
C SER A 429 -0.32 11.93 -11.32
N MET A 430 -0.64 10.98 -10.44
CA MET A 430 0.34 9.98 -9.97
C MET A 430 0.76 9.02 -11.08
N TYR A 431 -0.10 8.65 -12.01
CA TYR A 431 0.29 7.86 -13.18
C TYR A 431 1.37 8.59 -13.99
N PHE A 432 1.09 9.84 -14.33
CA PHE A 432 2.02 10.65 -15.10
C PHE A 432 3.32 10.90 -14.32
N PHE A 433 3.22 11.22 -13.02
CA PHE A 433 4.36 11.36 -12.12
C PHE A 433 5.28 10.14 -12.14
N CYS A 434 4.73 8.93 -11.96
CA CYS A 434 5.48 7.69 -11.95
C CYS A 434 6.16 7.41 -13.30
N LEU A 435 5.43 7.59 -14.41
CA LEU A 435 5.97 7.38 -15.76
C LEU A 435 7.16 8.28 -16.04
N VAL A 436 7.03 9.58 -15.77
CA VAL A 436 8.09 10.54 -16.04
C VAL A 436 9.28 10.36 -15.09
N MET A 437 9.00 10.01 -13.83
CA MET A 437 10.05 9.68 -12.85
C MET A 437 10.85 8.44 -13.27
N MET A 438 10.17 7.38 -13.72
CA MET A 438 10.85 6.20 -14.27
C MET A 438 11.63 6.55 -15.55
N GLY A 439 11.07 7.39 -16.43
CA GLY A 439 11.77 7.89 -17.61
C GLY A 439 13.06 8.65 -17.25
N ALA A 440 13.01 9.56 -16.30
CA ALA A 440 14.21 10.25 -15.80
C ALA A 440 15.24 9.27 -15.21
N GLY A 441 14.75 8.23 -14.52
CA GLY A 441 15.61 7.17 -13.98
C GLY A 441 16.31 6.33 -15.05
N THR A 442 15.67 6.09 -16.20
CA THR A 442 16.33 5.41 -17.34
C THR A 442 17.44 6.24 -17.96
N LEU A 443 17.40 7.56 -17.80
CA LEU A 443 18.48 8.47 -18.16
C LEU A 443 19.57 8.59 -17.06
N GLY A 444 19.46 7.82 -15.99
CA GLY A 444 20.44 7.75 -14.91
C GLY A 444 20.23 8.75 -13.79
N VAL A 445 19.19 9.59 -13.79
CA VAL A 445 18.96 10.57 -12.71
C VAL A 445 18.91 9.85 -11.37
N SER A 446 19.79 10.25 -10.45
CA SER A 446 19.99 9.57 -9.16
C SER A 446 18.78 9.72 -8.23
N ARG A 447 18.44 8.65 -7.52
CA ARG A 447 17.54 8.74 -6.36
C ARG A 447 18.24 9.37 -5.17
N ARG A 448 17.52 10.03 -4.30
CA ARG A 448 18.00 10.53 -3.01
C ARG A 448 18.95 11.73 -3.07
N HIS A 449 19.54 12.04 -4.20
CA HIS A 449 20.40 13.23 -4.26
C HIS A 449 19.56 14.51 -4.17
N TRP A 450 20.06 15.47 -3.41
CA TRP A 450 19.38 16.74 -3.15
C TRP A 450 19.15 17.56 -4.43
N ASP A 451 20.14 17.64 -5.32
CA ASP A 451 20.05 18.36 -6.58
C ASP A 451 20.43 17.48 -7.79
N MET A 452 20.13 17.94 -8.99
CA MET A 452 20.54 17.27 -10.22
C MET A 452 22.00 17.57 -10.60
N ALA A 453 22.54 18.70 -10.19
CA ALA A 453 23.92 19.10 -10.53
C ALA A 453 24.95 18.25 -9.77
N LEU A 454 24.53 17.41 -8.83
CA LEU A 454 25.40 16.61 -7.96
C LEU A 454 26.39 17.48 -7.21
N SER A 455 25.94 18.66 -6.74
CA SER A 455 26.76 19.61 -6.00
C SER A 455 27.46 18.96 -4.81
N GLY A 456 28.75 19.19 -4.69
CA GLY A 456 29.60 18.54 -3.67
C GLY A 456 30.08 17.13 -4.02
N ALA A 457 29.69 16.55 -5.16
CA ALA A 457 30.26 15.29 -5.63
C ALA A 457 31.63 15.51 -6.26
N ALA A 458 32.51 14.51 -6.12
CA ALA A 458 33.88 14.57 -6.69
C ALA A 458 33.89 14.56 -8.22
N LEU A 459 32.84 14.02 -8.86
CA LEU A 459 32.67 13.97 -10.30
C LEU A 459 31.40 14.72 -10.66
N GLY A 460 31.53 15.80 -11.40
CA GLY A 460 30.41 16.47 -12.06
C GLY A 460 29.87 15.61 -13.20
N TYR A 461 28.57 15.64 -13.40
CA TYR A 461 27.92 14.98 -14.53
C TYR A 461 26.89 15.92 -15.16
N GLU A 462 26.98 16.09 -16.47
CA GLU A 462 26.01 16.86 -17.25
C GLU A 462 24.89 15.93 -17.75
N TRP A 463 23.70 16.17 -17.28
CA TRP A 463 22.53 15.43 -17.71
C TRP A 463 22.05 15.87 -19.07
N PRO A 464 21.53 14.95 -19.93
CA PRO A 464 20.85 15.36 -21.15
C PRO A 464 19.66 16.25 -20.83
N GLY A 465 19.36 17.23 -21.73
CA GLY A 465 18.23 18.16 -21.55
C GLY A 465 16.88 17.46 -21.29
N ALA A 466 16.69 16.26 -21.86
CA ALA A 466 15.52 15.42 -21.58
C ALA A 466 15.36 15.06 -20.09
N ALA A 467 16.46 14.86 -19.34
CA ALA A 467 16.39 14.58 -17.90
C ALA A 467 15.86 15.78 -17.11
N TYR A 468 16.31 17.00 -17.45
CA TYR A 468 15.80 18.23 -16.84
C TYR A 468 14.32 18.45 -17.15
N LEU A 469 13.90 18.24 -18.41
CA LEU A 469 12.50 18.31 -18.80
C LEU A 469 11.64 17.30 -18.01
N MET A 470 12.08 16.05 -17.93
CA MET A 470 11.36 15.01 -17.17
C MET A 470 11.26 15.37 -15.69
N MET A 471 12.33 15.89 -15.06
CA MET A 471 12.26 16.30 -13.65
C MET A 471 11.36 17.53 -13.44
N GLY A 472 11.26 18.43 -14.41
CA GLY A 472 10.26 19.50 -14.40
C GLY A 472 8.82 18.97 -14.46
N LEU A 473 8.57 17.99 -15.34
CA LEU A 473 7.26 17.32 -15.43
C LEU A 473 6.93 16.51 -14.17
N VAL A 474 7.92 15.88 -13.52
CA VAL A 474 7.77 15.26 -12.19
C VAL A 474 7.30 16.30 -11.18
N GLY A 475 7.88 17.51 -11.20
CA GLY A 475 7.47 18.63 -10.34
C GLY A 475 6.00 18.98 -10.53
N ILE A 476 5.58 19.22 -11.77
CA ILE A 476 4.19 19.59 -12.11
C ILE A 476 3.20 18.49 -11.71
N ALA A 477 3.48 17.24 -12.09
CA ALA A 477 2.60 16.11 -11.79
C ALA A 477 2.52 15.84 -10.28
N GLY A 478 3.66 15.95 -9.57
CA GLY A 478 3.71 15.81 -8.12
C GLY A 478 2.87 16.86 -7.40
N MET A 479 2.94 18.13 -7.82
CA MET A 479 2.10 19.19 -7.26
C MET A 479 0.61 18.96 -7.54
N ALA A 480 0.25 18.51 -8.75
CA ALA A 480 -1.13 18.15 -9.07
C ALA A 480 -1.65 16.99 -8.20
N ALA A 481 -0.82 15.97 -7.95
CA ALA A 481 -1.14 14.87 -7.04
C ALA A 481 -1.31 15.35 -5.59
N ILE A 482 -0.44 16.26 -5.11
CA ILE A 482 -0.55 16.87 -3.78
C ILE A 482 -1.86 17.64 -3.64
N VAL A 483 -2.29 18.38 -4.65
CA VAL A 483 -3.61 19.02 -4.67
C VAL A 483 -4.72 17.98 -4.55
N GLY A 484 -4.65 16.88 -5.31
CA GLY A 484 -5.60 15.77 -5.20
C GLY A 484 -5.63 15.14 -3.80
N GLY A 485 -4.48 14.99 -3.15
CA GLY A 485 -4.35 14.56 -1.76
C GLY A 485 -4.94 15.59 -0.77
N GLY A 486 -4.68 16.88 -0.99
CA GLY A 486 -5.26 17.97 -0.20
C GLY A 486 -6.80 18.01 -0.28
N ILE A 487 -7.37 17.76 -1.45
CA ILE A 487 -8.82 17.62 -1.63
C ILE A 487 -9.35 16.43 -0.80
N TYR A 488 -8.65 15.29 -0.82
CA TYR A 488 -9.03 14.14 0.02
C TYR A 488 -9.01 14.51 1.51
N ILE A 489 -7.96 15.15 2.00
CA ILE A 489 -7.87 15.60 3.40
C ILE A 489 -9.00 16.58 3.73
N TYR A 490 -9.25 17.57 2.86
CA TYR A 490 -10.35 18.51 3.06
C TYR A 490 -11.70 17.81 3.19
N ILE A 491 -11.99 16.86 2.30
CA ILE A 491 -13.26 16.12 2.33
C ILE A 491 -13.34 15.24 3.58
N THR A 492 -12.30 14.49 3.91
CA THR A 492 -12.34 13.52 5.01
C THR A 492 -12.35 14.22 6.36
N VAL A 493 -11.40 15.10 6.62
CA VAL A 493 -11.34 15.87 7.88
C VAL A 493 -12.52 16.83 7.98
N GLY A 494 -12.86 17.53 6.90
CA GLY A 494 -14.02 18.41 6.86
C GLY A 494 -15.34 17.68 7.14
N SER A 495 -15.48 16.43 6.64
CA SER A 495 -16.67 15.61 6.97
C SER A 495 -16.73 15.24 8.43
N LEU A 496 -15.59 14.99 9.08
CA LEU A 496 -15.55 14.74 10.54
C LEU A 496 -15.94 15.97 11.35
N LEU A 497 -15.50 17.15 10.93
CA LEU A 497 -15.73 18.40 11.65
C LEU A 497 -17.11 18.99 11.39
N TRP A 498 -17.52 19.07 10.12
CA TRP A 498 -18.69 19.82 9.65
C TRP A 498 -19.77 18.95 9.02
N GLY A 499 -19.49 17.67 8.70
CA GLY A 499 -20.47 16.76 8.14
C GLY A 499 -21.63 16.51 9.11
N LYS A 500 -22.86 16.43 8.57
CA LYS A 500 -24.05 16.11 9.37
C LYS A 500 -23.85 14.77 10.06
N LYS A 501 -24.20 14.71 11.36
CA LYS A 501 -24.23 13.45 12.10
C LYS A 501 -25.31 12.54 11.54
N LEU A 502 -24.93 11.29 11.28
CA LEU A 502 -25.83 10.24 10.83
C LEU A 502 -26.30 9.41 12.03
N ASP A 503 -27.45 8.76 11.85
CA ASP A 503 -27.98 7.84 12.85
C ASP A 503 -26.95 6.76 13.20
N SER A 504 -26.77 6.53 14.50
CA SER A 504 -25.85 5.51 15.00
C SER A 504 -26.33 4.07 14.75
N GLY A 505 -27.65 3.91 14.57
CA GLY A 505 -28.28 2.59 14.48
C GLY A 505 -28.54 1.94 15.84
N ALA A 506 -29.16 0.76 15.79
CA ALA A 506 -29.50 0.00 16.98
C ALA A 506 -28.24 -0.57 17.66
N VAL A 507 -28.24 -0.55 19.00
CA VAL A 507 -27.21 -1.17 19.84
C VAL A 507 -27.78 -2.40 20.53
N SER A 508 -27.09 -3.52 20.45
CA SER A 508 -27.47 -4.81 21.03
C SER A 508 -26.30 -5.40 21.84
N PRO A 509 -26.56 -6.15 22.93
CA PRO A 509 -25.52 -6.90 23.65
C PRO A 509 -25.08 -8.17 22.89
N ARG A 510 -25.73 -8.52 21.80
CA ARG A 510 -25.42 -9.69 20.97
C ARG A 510 -25.41 -9.32 19.50
N PHE A 511 -24.61 -10.03 18.71
CA PHE A 511 -24.78 -10.03 17.26
C PHE A 511 -26.18 -10.52 16.92
N THR A 512 -26.93 -9.72 16.16
CA THR A 512 -28.18 -10.17 15.59
C THR A 512 -27.89 -10.91 14.29
N PRO A 513 -28.45 -12.11 14.06
CA PRO A 513 -28.32 -12.79 12.78
C PRO A 513 -28.88 -11.87 11.68
N VAL A 514 -28.04 -11.40 10.80
CA VAL A 514 -28.49 -10.69 9.60
C VAL A 514 -28.61 -11.74 8.50
N PRO A 515 -29.77 -11.90 7.85
CA PRO A 515 -29.93 -12.82 6.73
C PRO A 515 -29.27 -12.24 5.47
N GLN A 516 -27.98 -12.06 5.48
CA GLN A 516 -27.21 -11.68 4.30
C GLN A 516 -26.10 -12.70 4.06
N ALA A 517 -26.06 -13.17 2.81
CA ALA A 517 -24.91 -13.89 2.33
C ALA A 517 -23.66 -13.03 2.56
N MET A 518 -22.72 -13.55 3.34
CA MET A 518 -21.43 -12.90 3.57
C MET A 518 -20.81 -12.55 2.23
N PRO A 519 -20.20 -11.36 2.05
CA PRO A 519 -19.41 -11.09 0.88
C PRO A 519 -18.31 -12.16 0.79
N GLY A 520 -18.36 -13.04 -0.20
CA GLY A 520 -17.35 -14.07 -0.40
C GLY A 520 -17.81 -15.52 -0.51
N THR A 521 -19.10 -15.83 -0.45
CA THR A 521 -19.56 -17.16 -0.87
C THR A 521 -19.45 -17.31 -2.38
N ALA A 522 -18.79 -18.40 -2.83
CA ALA A 522 -18.56 -18.68 -4.24
C ALA A 522 -19.86 -18.64 -5.06
N LEU A 523 -19.77 -18.13 -6.29
CA LEU A 523 -20.82 -18.30 -7.29
C LEU A 523 -21.07 -19.80 -7.49
N GLN A 524 -22.30 -20.26 -7.25
CA GLN A 524 -22.72 -21.53 -7.82
C GLN A 524 -22.63 -21.38 -9.34
N SER A 525 -21.91 -22.29 -9.99
CA SER A 525 -21.88 -22.35 -11.45
C SER A 525 -23.30 -22.56 -11.95
N THR A 526 -23.94 -21.49 -12.39
CA THR A 526 -25.08 -21.63 -13.29
C THR A 526 -24.51 -22.26 -14.54
N GLY A 527 -24.97 -23.45 -14.90
CA GLY A 527 -24.41 -24.31 -15.94
C GLY A 527 -24.48 -23.75 -17.36
N SER A 528 -23.86 -22.59 -17.60
CA SER A 528 -23.57 -22.08 -18.93
C SER A 528 -22.15 -22.50 -19.32
N SER A 529 -22.00 -23.26 -20.39
CA SER A 529 -20.76 -23.71 -20.98
C SER A 529 -19.89 -22.59 -21.59
N GLY A 530 -20.13 -21.33 -21.26
CA GLY A 530 -19.43 -20.17 -21.78
C GLY A 530 -18.55 -19.46 -20.75
N PHE A 531 -17.47 -18.80 -21.21
CA PHE A 531 -16.59 -17.98 -20.38
C PHE A 531 -17.39 -16.78 -19.82
N VAL A 532 -17.49 -16.70 -18.49
CA VAL A 532 -18.44 -15.79 -17.81
C VAL A 532 -17.98 -14.33 -17.69
N ALA A 533 -16.70 -14.03 -17.96
CA ALA A 533 -16.11 -12.70 -17.84
C ALA A 533 -15.20 -12.35 -19.04
N PRO A 534 -15.76 -12.30 -20.27
CA PRO A 534 -14.95 -12.11 -21.48
C PRO A 534 -14.29 -10.73 -21.57
N GLY A 535 -14.88 -9.68 -21.01
CA GLY A 535 -14.32 -8.34 -21.00
C GLY A 535 -13.11 -8.25 -20.07
N SER A 536 -13.18 -8.82 -18.88
CA SER A 536 -12.06 -8.88 -17.94
C SER A 536 -10.91 -9.74 -18.49
N PHE A 537 -11.23 -10.83 -19.18
CA PHE A 537 -10.22 -11.62 -19.89
C PHE A 537 -9.53 -10.80 -20.98
N ALA A 538 -10.28 -10.06 -21.79
CA ALA A 538 -9.72 -9.18 -22.82
C ALA A 538 -8.80 -8.12 -22.20
N LEU A 539 -9.19 -7.48 -21.08
CA LEU A 539 -8.34 -6.54 -20.33
C LEU A 539 -7.05 -7.20 -19.82
N THR A 540 -7.15 -8.43 -19.33
CA THR A 540 -5.98 -9.20 -18.88
C THR A 540 -5.04 -9.51 -20.05
N MET A 541 -5.57 -9.81 -21.24
CA MET A 541 -4.75 -10.00 -22.45
C MET A 541 -4.08 -8.70 -22.91
N VAL A 542 -4.79 -7.56 -22.83
CA VAL A 542 -4.21 -6.24 -23.09
C VAL A 542 -3.09 -5.94 -22.10
N PHE A 543 -3.30 -6.23 -20.82
CA PHE A 543 -2.26 -6.07 -19.79
C PHE A 543 -1.04 -6.95 -20.10
N LEU A 544 -1.25 -8.22 -20.46
CA LEU A 544 -0.16 -9.13 -20.80
C LEU A 544 0.62 -8.68 -22.04
N ALA A 545 -0.09 -8.20 -23.07
CA ALA A 545 0.54 -7.63 -24.26
C ALA A 545 1.34 -6.37 -23.92
N ALA A 546 0.77 -5.47 -23.12
CA ALA A 546 1.47 -4.27 -22.64
C ALA A 546 2.71 -4.62 -21.81
N PHE A 547 2.62 -5.64 -20.95
CA PHE A 547 3.74 -6.15 -20.17
C PHE A 547 4.88 -6.62 -21.07
N VAL A 548 4.59 -7.46 -22.08
CA VAL A 548 5.58 -7.99 -23.01
C VAL A 548 6.22 -6.85 -23.82
N LEU A 549 5.40 -5.98 -24.41
CA LEU A 549 5.90 -4.85 -25.22
C LEU A 549 6.75 -3.89 -24.38
N TYR A 550 6.26 -3.50 -23.20
CA TYR A 550 6.99 -2.58 -22.32
C TYR A 550 8.32 -3.18 -21.88
N TYR A 551 8.35 -4.45 -21.50
CA TYR A 551 9.56 -5.16 -21.11
C TYR A 551 10.59 -5.18 -22.25
N PHE A 552 10.23 -5.65 -23.44
CA PHE A 552 11.16 -5.77 -24.55
C PHE A 552 11.60 -4.42 -25.14
N ILE A 553 10.71 -3.44 -25.24
CA ILE A 553 11.04 -2.08 -25.70
C ILE A 553 12.05 -1.44 -24.74
N ASN A 554 11.81 -1.52 -23.44
CA ASN A 554 12.75 -0.97 -22.46
C ASN A 554 14.08 -1.70 -22.46
N TRP A 555 14.06 -3.02 -22.53
CA TRP A 555 15.29 -3.81 -22.61
C TRP A 555 16.12 -3.43 -23.84
N LYS A 556 15.48 -3.34 -24.99
CA LYS A 556 16.14 -2.93 -26.24
C LYS A 556 16.64 -1.48 -26.18
N TYR A 557 15.85 -0.58 -25.66
CA TYR A 557 16.23 0.82 -25.50
C TYR A 557 17.45 0.96 -24.57
N LEU A 558 17.40 0.34 -23.39
CA LEU A 558 18.49 0.41 -22.43
C LEU A 558 19.78 -0.24 -22.97
N SER A 559 19.68 -1.35 -23.72
CA SER A 559 20.85 -1.98 -24.34
C SER A 559 21.55 -1.06 -25.35
N GLN A 560 20.81 -0.20 -26.04
CA GLN A 560 21.36 0.75 -27.01
C GLN A 560 21.96 1.98 -26.33
N VAL A 561 21.26 2.54 -25.35
CA VAL A 561 21.68 3.76 -24.65
C VAL A 561 22.91 3.52 -23.78
N TRP A 562 23.03 2.37 -23.17
CA TRP A 562 24.12 2.03 -22.25
C TRP A 562 25.21 1.14 -22.88
N GLY A 563 25.15 0.91 -24.17
CA GLY A 563 26.16 0.12 -24.88
C GLY A 563 26.26 -1.34 -24.40
N LEU A 564 25.20 -1.88 -23.84
CA LEU A 564 25.12 -3.27 -23.46
C LEU A 564 24.83 -4.09 -24.74
N SER A 565 25.90 -4.61 -25.35
CA SER A 565 25.83 -5.50 -26.53
C SER A 565 25.63 -6.95 -26.14
#